data_212fbf370f076afdf3b71e550afe8739
#
_entry.id   212fbf370f076afdf3b71e550afe8739
#
_cell.length_a   1.000
_cell.length_b   1.000
_cell.length_c   1.000
_cell.angle_alpha   90.00
_cell.angle_beta   90.00
_cell.angle_gamma   90.00
#
_symmetry.space_group_name_H-M   'P 1'
#
loop_
_entity.id
_entity.type
_entity.pdbx_description
1 polymer ?
#
loop_
_entity_poly.entity_id
_entity_poly.type
_entity_poly.pdbx_seq_one_letter_code
_entity_poly.pdbx_strand_id
1 'polypeptide(L)'
;MSSDRAEKKMQKVAVILGSNIHWSPYYLRYEKQLNALGQPFDLIIWNREGLAEDVKANIIELRLADVSNNRNPFKLWKFVAFCRFVLRTIKKNGYDKLIFLGTHGCAVSFCEPYLKRHYNGRLWIDIRDDQYEWFPPFYWGEKASIDASYETVISSPRYEKFLPPHNYLHIHNIDPNAMEIKAAYKHIPDPDGRIRISFIGNVRYFEQNRLLLKHLGNDSRFCLQYFGSGTEILKHYCEDNNITNVVFDGAFPQSETVHFYERTDIINNVYGNDTMNLQLALSNKLYYSLLFEIPLLVSEGTFMDELTGQYGIGFAFSNDDGFADRLEAWYRSLSENKTGHRYAELLDKVKKEDDHCTDRFADFISS
;
A
#
# COMPACT_ATOMS: atom_id res chain seq x y z
N MET A 1 -18.21 -39.85 33.26
CA MET A 1 -18.14 -39.28 31.90
C MET A 1 -16.97 -38.31 31.91
N SER A 2 -15.83 -38.81 31.50
CA SER A 2 -14.58 -38.07 31.39
C SER A 2 -14.66 -37.19 30.13
N SER A 3 -14.60 -35.88 30.26
CA SER A 3 -14.52 -34.96 29.15
C SER A 3 -13.06 -34.90 28.66
N ASP A 4 -12.70 -35.77 27.73
CA ASP A 4 -11.52 -35.59 26.88
C ASP A 4 -11.76 -34.37 25.98
N ARG A 5 -11.57 -33.17 26.50
CA ARG A 5 -11.16 -32.03 25.69
C ARG A 5 -9.68 -32.25 25.37
N ALA A 6 -9.40 -32.89 24.25
CA ALA A 6 -8.06 -32.84 23.69
C ALA A 6 -7.64 -31.35 23.62
N GLU A 7 -6.66 -30.95 24.42
CA GLU A 7 -6.04 -29.64 24.29
C GLU A 7 -5.53 -29.52 22.84
N LYS A 8 -6.21 -28.73 22.02
CA LYS A 8 -5.77 -28.45 20.64
C LYS A 8 -4.39 -27.83 20.75
N LYS A 9 -3.37 -28.59 20.40
CA LYS A 9 -1.96 -28.13 20.44
C LYS A 9 -1.88 -26.83 19.65
N MET A 10 -1.52 -25.75 20.33
CA MET A 10 -1.44 -24.43 19.74
C MET A 10 -0.39 -24.43 18.64
N GLN A 11 -0.75 -24.02 17.43
CA GLN A 11 0.14 -24.01 16.28
C GLN A 11 1.22 -22.95 16.45
N LYS A 12 2.42 -23.24 15.95
CA LYS A 12 3.51 -22.27 15.89
C LYS A 12 3.47 -21.54 14.55
N VAL A 13 3.20 -20.24 14.59
CA VAL A 13 3.10 -19.39 13.40
C VAL A 13 4.26 -18.41 13.35
N ALA A 14 4.83 -18.18 12.17
CA ALA A 14 5.78 -17.10 11.93
C ALA A 14 5.29 -16.15 10.84
N VAL A 15 5.44 -14.87 11.09
CA VAL A 15 5.29 -13.79 10.10
C VAL A 15 6.67 -13.33 9.67
N ILE A 16 6.93 -13.31 8.36
CA ILE A 16 8.23 -12.95 7.78
C ILE A 16 8.08 -11.61 7.07
N LEU A 17 8.87 -10.62 7.47
CA LEU A 17 8.84 -9.25 6.96
C LEU A 17 10.23 -8.78 6.55
N GLY A 18 10.40 -8.38 5.30
CA GLY A 18 11.68 -7.97 4.72
C GLY A 18 12.06 -6.50 4.94
N SER A 19 11.40 -5.78 5.85
CA SER A 19 11.65 -4.36 6.15
C SER A 19 11.18 -3.99 7.55
N ASN A 20 11.50 -2.78 8.04
CA ASN A 20 10.88 -2.20 9.22
C ASN A 20 9.37 -1.98 9.00
N ILE A 21 8.56 -2.03 10.06
CA ILE A 21 7.09 -2.03 9.99
C ILE A 21 6.54 -0.73 9.38
N HIS A 22 7.16 0.41 9.67
CA HIS A 22 6.71 1.69 9.11
C HIS A 22 6.81 1.78 7.56
N TRP A 23 7.66 0.94 6.94
CA TRP A 23 7.68 0.74 5.48
C TRP A 23 6.64 -0.27 4.99
N SER A 24 6.11 -1.08 5.89
CA SER A 24 5.16 -2.16 5.60
C SER A 24 3.97 -2.13 6.57
N PRO A 25 3.21 -1.03 6.64
CA PRO A 25 2.15 -0.84 7.64
C PRO A 25 1.03 -1.88 7.53
N TYR A 26 0.88 -2.55 6.40
CA TYR A 26 -0.06 -3.66 6.20
C TYR A 26 0.22 -4.86 7.14
N TYR A 27 1.42 -4.97 7.74
CA TYR A 27 1.70 -5.93 8.81
C TYR A 27 0.70 -5.82 9.97
N LEU A 28 0.31 -4.60 10.36
CA LEU A 28 -0.60 -4.36 11.47
C LEU A 28 -1.96 -5.05 11.29
N ARG A 29 -2.40 -5.24 10.06
CA ARG A 29 -3.60 -5.99 9.76
C ARG A 29 -3.44 -7.48 10.16
N TYR A 30 -2.34 -8.10 9.80
CA TYR A 30 -2.07 -9.50 10.15
C TYR A 30 -1.88 -9.68 11.65
N GLU A 31 -1.18 -8.76 12.30
CA GLU A 31 -1.06 -8.74 13.76
C GLU A 31 -2.45 -8.66 14.44
N LYS A 32 -3.31 -7.74 13.99
CA LYS A 32 -4.68 -7.58 14.51
C LYS A 32 -5.50 -8.87 14.33
N GLN A 33 -5.43 -9.50 13.16
CA GLN A 33 -6.16 -10.74 12.87
C GLN A 33 -5.64 -11.92 13.70
N LEU A 34 -4.33 -12.12 13.79
CA LEU A 34 -3.73 -13.18 14.61
C LEU A 34 -4.09 -13.01 16.09
N ASN A 35 -4.02 -11.78 16.60
CA ASN A 35 -4.42 -11.49 17.98
C ASN A 35 -5.93 -11.73 18.20
N ALA A 36 -6.80 -11.37 17.26
CA ALA A 36 -8.24 -11.63 17.34
C ALA A 36 -8.56 -13.13 17.34
N LEU A 37 -7.78 -13.94 16.64
CA LEU A 37 -7.87 -15.40 16.63
C LEU A 37 -7.22 -16.05 17.87
N GLY A 38 -6.61 -15.27 18.75
CA GLY A 38 -5.86 -15.79 19.91
C GLY A 38 -4.64 -16.63 19.50
N GLN A 39 -4.08 -16.40 18.30
CA GLN A 39 -2.95 -17.15 17.75
C GLN A 39 -1.65 -16.42 18.05
N PRO A 40 -0.80 -16.91 18.96
CA PRO A 40 0.55 -16.36 19.16
C PRO A 40 1.43 -16.65 17.94
N PHE A 41 2.34 -15.72 17.66
CA PHE A 41 3.25 -15.84 16.52
C PHE A 41 4.60 -15.15 16.80
N ASP A 42 5.60 -15.55 16.04
CA ASP A 42 6.90 -14.89 15.98
C ASP A 42 6.95 -13.98 14.76
N LEU A 43 7.51 -12.78 14.92
CA LEU A 43 7.85 -11.87 13.82
C LEU A 43 9.33 -12.03 13.46
N ILE A 44 9.61 -12.60 12.29
CA ILE A 44 10.95 -12.69 11.72
C ILE A 44 11.15 -11.50 10.79
N ILE A 45 11.96 -10.52 11.20
CA ILE A 45 12.06 -9.23 10.53
C ILE A 45 13.50 -8.91 10.08
N TRP A 46 13.62 -8.28 8.92
CA TRP A 46 14.84 -7.58 8.53
C TRP A 46 14.78 -6.14 9.04
N ASN A 47 15.40 -5.90 10.18
CA ASN A 47 15.51 -4.56 10.76
C ASN A 47 16.65 -3.79 10.06
N ARG A 48 16.28 -3.01 9.04
CA ARG A 48 17.22 -2.29 8.17
C ARG A 48 17.75 -1.01 8.80
N GLU A 49 17.01 -0.42 9.73
CA GLU A 49 17.31 0.87 10.33
C GLU A 49 17.81 0.74 11.77
N GLY A 50 17.76 -0.46 12.35
CA GLY A 50 18.15 -0.69 13.74
C GLY A 50 17.18 -0.11 14.77
N LEU A 51 15.95 0.21 14.35
CA LEU A 51 14.91 0.75 15.21
C LEU A 51 14.24 -0.35 16.06
N ALA A 52 13.74 0.03 17.22
CA ALA A 52 12.87 -0.84 18.00
C ALA A 52 11.46 -0.85 17.37
N GLU A 53 10.89 -2.04 17.20
CA GLU A 53 9.52 -2.19 16.70
C GLU A 53 8.57 -2.39 17.90
N ASP A 54 7.48 -1.64 17.94
CA ASP A 54 6.43 -1.75 18.97
C ASP A 54 5.31 -2.69 18.49
N VAL A 55 5.44 -3.97 18.81
CA VAL A 55 4.50 -5.03 18.39
C VAL A 55 4.23 -6.03 19.51
N LYS A 56 3.09 -6.72 19.41
CA LYS A 56 2.68 -7.75 20.37
C LYS A 56 3.22 -9.15 20.03
N ALA A 57 4.23 -9.24 19.18
CA ALA A 57 4.84 -10.50 18.76
C ALA A 57 6.20 -10.71 19.45
N ASN A 58 6.66 -11.98 19.50
CA ASN A 58 8.06 -12.26 19.79
C ASN A 58 8.90 -11.92 18.55
N ILE A 59 9.81 -10.95 18.67
CA ILE A 59 10.62 -10.46 17.55
C ILE A 59 11.91 -11.27 17.44
N ILE A 60 12.17 -11.76 16.23
CA ILE A 60 13.42 -12.42 15.84
C ILE A 60 14.00 -11.61 14.67
N GLU A 61 14.97 -10.75 14.93
CA GLU A 61 15.45 -9.77 13.96
C GLU A 61 16.83 -10.06 13.40
N LEU A 62 17.01 -9.74 12.11
CA LEU A 62 18.31 -9.54 11.48
C LEU A 62 18.58 -8.03 11.42
N ARG A 63 19.52 -7.55 12.21
CA ARG A 63 20.00 -6.16 12.14
C ARG A 63 21.09 -6.04 11.07
N LEU A 64 20.71 -5.58 9.91
CA LEU A 64 21.62 -5.37 8.79
C LEU A 64 21.21 -4.10 8.05
N ALA A 65 21.94 -3.01 8.28
CA ALA A 65 21.61 -1.70 7.74
C ALA A 65 21.46 -1.70 6.20
N ASP A 66 20.35 -1.19 5.71
CA ASP A 66 20.06 -0.99 4.29
C ASP A 66 19.11 0.20 4.08
N VAL A 67 19.66 1.40 4.28
CA VAL A 67 18.91 2.67 4.22
C VAL A 67 18.93 3.28 2.81
N SER A 68 19.69 2.71 1.86
CA SER A 68 19.87 3.30 0.54
C SER A 68 18.78 2.84 -0.44
N ASN A 69 18.07 3.80 -1.06
CA ASN A 69 17.09 3.57 -2.12
C ASN A 69 17.71 3.22 -3.49
N ASN A 70 19.03 3.11 -3.61
CA ASN A 70 19.69 2.85 -4.89
C ASN A 70 19.64 1.35 -5.26
N ARG A 71 19.31 1.05 -6.51
CA ARG A 71 19.44 -0.27 -7.17
C ARG A 71 20.92 -0.68 -7.28
N ASN A 72 21.56 -0.93 -6.16
CA ASN A 72 22.98 -1.30 -6.09
C ASN A 72 23.10 -2.83 -6.10
N PRO A 73 23.90 -3.44 -6.99
CA PRO A 73 24.12 -4.90 -7.02
C PRO A 73 24.65 -5.47 -5.69
N PHE A 74 25.28 -4.65 -4.86
CA PHE A 74 25.68 -5.03 -3.50
C PHE A 74 24.50 -5.31 -2.55
N LYS A 75 23.25 -4.98 -2.91
CA LYS A 75 22.06 -5.34 -2.12
C LYS A 75 21.76 -6.85 -2.17
N LEU A 76 22.13 -7.53 -3.24
CA LEU A 76 21.83 -8.95 -3.40
C LEU A 76 22.39 -9.80 -2.26
N TRP A 77 23.61 -9.51 -1.78
CA TRP A 77 24.18 -10.26 -0.66
C TRP A 77 23.42 -10.07 0.65
N LYS A 78 22.88 -8.87 0.90
CA LYS A 78 22.05 -8.59 2.09
C LYS A 78 20.74 -9.36 2.03
N PHE A 79 20.12 -9.41 0.85
CA PHE A 79 18.94 -10.23 0.62
C PHE A 79 19.25 -11.72 0.86
N VAL A 80 20.36 -12.25 0.31
CA VAL A 80 20.80 -13.62 0.56
C VAL A 80 21.07 -13.87 2.05
N ALA A 81 21.64 -12.89 2.75
CA ALA A 81 21.86 -13.00 4.20
C ALA A 81 20.52 -13.08 4.97
N PHE A 82 19.54 -12.27 4.58
CA PHE A 82 18.19 -12.32 5.14
C PHE A 82 17.52 -13.68 4.85
N CYS A 83 17.57 -14.18 3.62
CA CYS A 83 17.05 -15.50 3.28
C CYS A 83 17.66 -16.61 4.14
N ARG A 84 18.98 -16.60 4.30
CA ARG A 84 19.69 -17.60 5.15
C ARG A 84 19.29 -17.48 6.62
N PHE A 85 19.12 -16.27 7.12
CA PHE A 85 18.68 -16.03 8.49
C PHE A 85 17.27 -16.59 8.71
N VAL A 86 16.32 -16.26 7.83
CA VAL A 86 14.93 -16.76 7.88
C VAL A 86 14.92 -18.29 7.86
N LEU A 87 15.62 -18.93 6.91
CA LEU A 87 15.67 -20.39 6.80
C LEU A 87 16.23 -21.07 8.04
N ARG A 88 17.31 -20.52 8.62
CA ARG A 88 17.88 -21.03 9.88
C ARG A 88 16.89 -20.92 11.04
N THR A 89 16.19 -19.77 11.12
CA THR A 89 15.18 -19.51 12.16
C THR A 89 14.01 -20.49 12.03
N ILE A 90 13.51 -20.70 10.81
CA ILE A 90 12.41 -21.62 10.54
C ILE A 90 12.82 -23.06 10.94
N LYS A 91 13.99 -23.52 10.51
CA LYS A 91 14.50 -24.86 10.85
C LYS A 91 14.72 -25.06 12.35
N LYS A 92 15.22 -24.02 13.04
CA LYS A 92 15.48 -24.07 14.48
C LYS A 92 14.20 -24.16 15.31
N ASN A 93 13.18 -23.37 14.94
CA ASN A 93 11.97 -23.19 15.75
C ASN A 93 10.85 -24.18 15.37
N GLY A 94 10.84 -24.71 14.14
CA GLY A 94 9.86 -25.70 13.68
C GLY A 94 8.44 -25.15 13.71
N TYR A 95 8.14 -24.15 12.85
CA TYR A 95 6.81 -23.57 12.71
C TYR A 95 5.85 -24.52 11.99
N ASP A 96 4.57 -24.39 12.27
CA ASP A 96 3.50 -25.11 11.57
C ASP A 96 3.05 -24.37 10.33
N LYS A 97 3.02 -23.01 10.39
CA LYS A 97 2.58 -22.13 9.30
C LYS A 97 3.50 -20.92 9.16
N LEU A 98 3.65 -20.45 7.92
CA LEU A 98 4.47 -19.29 7.58
C LEU A 98 3.66 -18.27 6.80
N ILE A 99 3.78 -17.00 7.16
CA ILE A 99 3.13 -15.86 6.52
C ILE A 99 4.23 -14.96 5.97
N PHE A 100 4.37 -14.91 4.64
CA PHE A 100 5.36 -14.08 3.96
C PHE A 100 4.72 -12.77 3.52
N LEU A 101 5.22 -11.66 4.06
CA LEU A 101 4.73 -10.33 3.76
C LEU A 101 5.69 -9.59 2.85
N GLY A 102 5.18 -9.21 1.67
CA GLY A 102 5.95 -8.60 0.59
C GLY A 102 6.80 -9.61 -0.18
N THR A 103 7.22 -9.21 -1.36
CA THR A 103 7.90 -10.06 -2.35
C THR A 103 9.24 -10.63 -1.85
N HIS A 104 9.95 -9.87 -1.03
CA HIS A 104 11.19 -10.37 -0.42
C HIS A 104 10.96 -11.60 0.48
N GLY A 105 9.81 -11.65 1.16
CA GLY A 105 9.43 -12.81 1.95
C GLY A 105 9.16 -14.04 1.08
N CYS A 106 8.39 -13.84 0.01
CA CYS A 106 8.04 -14.91 -0.95
C CYS A 106 9.27 -15.59 -1.53
N ALA A 107 10.26 -14.82 -1.98
CA ALA A 107 11.49 -15.36 -2.57
C ALA A 107 12.33 -16.20 -1.60
N VAL A 108 12.14 -16.07 -0.29
CA VAL A 108 12.81 -16.95 0.70
C VAL A 108 12.42 -18.41 0.52
N SER A 109 11.16 -18.68 0.23
CA SER A 109 10.67 -20.06 0.06
C SER A 109 11.32 -20.76 -1.14
N PHE A 110 11.79 -20.00 -2.11
CA PHE A 110 12.49 -20.51 -3.28
C PHE A 110 13.94 -20.93 -3.02
N CYS A 111 14.63 -20.23 -2.14
CA CYS A 111 16.06 -20.50 -1.89
C CYS A 111 16.34 -21.85 -1.26
N GLU A 112 15.31 -22.59 -0.83
CA GLU A 112 15.49 -23.84 -0.09
C GLU A 112 14.42 -24.89 -0.42
N PRO A 113 14.80 -26.03 -1.03
CA PRO A 113 13.89 -27.15 -1.28
C PRO A 113 13.18 -27.66 -0.02
N TYR A 114 13.76 -27.41 1.15
CA TYR A 114 13.17 -27.75 2.44
C TYR A 114 11.80 -27.11 2.65
N LEU A 115 11.63 -25.82 2.32
CA LEU A 115 10.34 -25.15 2.48
C LEU A 115 9.27 -25.76 1.57
N LYS A 116 9.57 -26.04 0.31
CA LYS A 116 8.64 -26.73 -0.58
C LYS A 116 8.20 -28.09 -0.04
N ARG A 117 9.13 -28.85 0.52
CA ARG A 117 8.85 -30.19 1.03
C ARG A 117 8.01 -30.18 2.30
N HIS A 118 8.25 -29.23 3.20
CA HIS A 118 7.70 -29.24 4.56
C HIS A 118 6.54 -28.26 4.76
N TYR A 119 6.37 -27.27 3.86
CA TYR A 119 5.38 -26.21 4.02
C TYR A 119 4.41 -26.08 2.84
N ASN A 120 4.31 -27.08 1.97
CA ASN A 120 3.31 -27.12 0.91
C ASN A 120 1.90 -27.03 1.51
N GLY A 121 1.10 -26.05 1.07
CA GLY A 121 -0.22 -25.74 1.64
C GLY A 121 -0.17 -25.07 3.04
N ARG A 122 1.02 -24.68 3.53
CA ARG A 122 1.22 -24.03 4.83
C ARG A 122 1.86 -22.65 4.73
N LEU A 123 1.84 -22.08 3.54
CA LEU A 123 2.34 -20.74 3.25
C LEU A 123 1.18 -19.81 2.95
N TRP A 124 1.19 -18.63 3.56
CA TRP A 124 0.40 -17.49 3.14
C TRP A 124 1.35 -16.45 2.57
N ILE A 125 1.09 -15.95 1.36
CA ILE A 125 1.97 -15.02 0.66
C ILE A 125 1.19 -13.74 0.34
N ASP A 126 1.75 -12.58 0.71
CA ASP A 126 1.18 -11.25 0.43
C ASP A 126 2.14 -10.45 -0.45
N ILE A 127 1.76 -10.18 -1.71
CA ILE A 127 2.57 -9.47 -2.70
C ILE A 127 2.02 -8.04 -2.87
N ARG A 128 2.89 -7.04 -2.64
CA ARG A 128 2.50 -5.63 -2.62
C ARG A 128 3.12 -4.77 -3.71
N ASP A 129 4.24 -5.18 -4.29
CA ASP A 129 5.01 -4.43 -5.28
C ASP A 129 5.75 -5.38 -6.22
N ASP A 130 6.13 -4.91 -7.44
CA ASP A 130 7.09 -5.60 -8.28
C ASP A 130 8.50 -5.47 -7.70
N GLN A 131 9.33 -6.49 -7.88
CA GLN A 131 10.70 -6.53 -7.37
C GLN A 131 11.71 -6.94 -8.46
N TYR A 132 11.85 -8.24 -8.67
CA TYR A 132 12.86 -8.82 -9.56
C TYR A 132 12.24 -9.85 -10.51
N GLU A 133 10.94 -9.77 -10.82
CA GLU A 133 10.22 -10.72 -11.67
C GLU A 133 10.78 -10.74 -13.09
N TRP A 134 11.41 -9.63 -13.52
CA TRP A 134 12.18 -9.57 -14.78
C TRP A 134 13.42 -10.49 -14.77
N PHE A 135 13.88 -10.97 -13.60
CA PHE A 135 15.01 -11.87 -13.45
C PHE A 135 14.53 -13.32 -13.34
N PRO A 136 14.75 -14.18 -14.38
CA PRO A 136 14.16 -15.50 -14.43
C PRO A 136 14.34 -16.39 -13.21
N PRO A 137 15.52 -16.46 -12.55
CA PRO A 137 15.65 -17.27 -11.32
C PRO A 137 14.74 -16.80 -10.19
N PHE A 138 14.49 -15.49 -10.06
CA PHE A 138 13.56 -14.94 -9.08
C PHE A 138 12.13 -15.33 -9.45
N TYR A 139 11.70 -15.07 -10.70
CA TYR A 139 10.37 -15.41 -11.19
C TYR A 139 10.03 -16.91 -11.00
N TRP A 140 10.95 -17.81 -11.38
CA TRP A 140 10.73 -19.25 -11.19
C TRP A 140 10.59 -19.63 -9.73
N GLY A 141 11.30 -18.93 -8.87
CA GLY A 141 11.23 -19.15 -7.45
C GLY A 141 9.95 -18.66 -6.81
N GLU A 142 9.54 -17.48 -7.20
CA GLU A 142 8.28 -16.89 -6.78
C GLU A 142 7.12 -17.78 -7.24
N LYS A 143 7.12 -18.21 -8.51
CA LYS A 143 6.14 -19.17 -9.03
C LYS A 143 6.07 -20.43 -8.17
N ALA A 144 7.21 -21.00 -7.85
CA ALA A 144 7.25 -22.22 -7.05
C ALA A 144 6.75 -22.01 -5.62
N SER A 145 6.89 -20.79 -5.07
CA SER A 145 6.35 -20.45 -3.76
C SER A 145 4.83 -20.25 -3.81
N ILE A 146 4.36 -19.56 -4.84
CA ILE A 146 2.94 -19.35 -5.12
C ILE A 146 2.23 -20.70 -5.32
N ASP A 147 2.78 -21.58 -6.15
CA ASP A 147 2.23 -22.93 -6.39
C ASP A 147 2.18 -23.81 -5.12
N ALA A 148 3.03 -23.53 -4.15
CA ALA A 148 3.09 -24.25 -2.87
C ALA A 148 2.30 -23.56 -1.74
N SER A 149 1.76 -22.38 -1.97
CA SER A 149 1.02 -21.64 -0.95
C SER A 149 -0.36 -22.25 -0.65
N TYR A 150 -0.91 -21.94 0.51
CA TYR A 150 -2.31 -22.12 0.81
C TYR A 150 -3.15 -21.09 0.05
N GLU A 151 -2.70 -19.83 0.13
CA GLU A 151 -3.23 -18.71 -0.64
C GLU A 151 -2.10 -17.70 -0.93
N THR A 152 -2.21 -17.04 -2.06
CA THR A 152 -1.42 -15.86 -2.40
C THR A 152 -2.35 -14.67 -2.62
N VAL A 153 -2.10 -13.57 -1.92
CA VAL A 153 -2.87 -12.34 -2.03
C VAL A 153 -2.06 -11.24 -2.70
N ILE A 154 -2.72 -10.39 -3.48
CA ILE A 154 -2.13 -9.26 -4.19
C ILE A 154 -2.87 -7.96 -3.90
N SER A 155 -2.15 -6.83 -3.81
CA SER A 155 -2.75 -5.53 -3.50
C SER A 155 -3.31 -4.78 -4.71
N SER A 156 -3.14 -5.34 -5.90
CA SER A 156 -3.73 -4.81 -7.13
C SER A 156 -4.03 -5.96 -8.10
N PRO A 157 -5.23 -6.04 -8.68
CA PRO A 157 -5.56 -7.05 -9.71
C PRO A 157 -4.62 -7.00 -10.92
N ARG A 158 -4.05 -5.83 -11.21
CA ARG A 158 -3.15 -5.65 -12.35
C ARG A 158 -1.76 -6.27 -12.16
N TYR A 159 -1.42 -6.72 -10.95
CA TYR A 159 -0.16 -7.45 -10.72
C TYR A 159 -0.10 -8.81 -11.42
N GLU A 160 -1.26 -9.38 -11.80
CA GLU A 160 -1.31 -10.55 -12.67
C GLU A 160 -0.53 -10.39 -13.98
N LYS A 161 -0.25 -9.15 -14.43
CA LYS A 161 0.52 -8.87 -15.63
C LYS A 161 2.00 -9.26 -15.53
N PHE A 162 2.58 -9.27 -14.34
CA PHE A 162 3.97 -9.62 -14.13
C PHE A 162 4.17 -10.89 -13.28
N LEU A 163 3.16 -11.27 -12.52
CA LEU A 163 3.19 -12.46 -11.69
C LEU A 163 2.91 -13.74 -12.49
N PRO A 164 3.34 -14.91 -11.99
CA PRO A 164 2.97 -16.19 -12.56
C PRO A 164 1.46 -16.39 -12.61
N PRO A 165 0.90 -17.06 -13.62
CA PRO A 165 -0.54 -17.38 -13.66
C PRO A 165 -0.99 -18.16 -12.41
N HIS A 166 -1.95 -17.61 -11.68
CA HIS A 166 -2.52 -18.19 -10.46
C HIS A 166 -3.89 -17.56 -10.16
N ASN A 167 -4.67 -18.16 -9.27
CA ASN A 167 -5.88 -17.53 -8.74
C ASN A 167 -5.52 -16.74 -7.49
N TYR A 168 -5.33 -15.43 -7.66
CA TYR A 168 -4.96 -14.54 -6.57
C TYR A 168 -6.18 -14.02 -5.83
N LEU A 169 -6.08 -13.92 -4.51
CA LEU A 169 -7.02 -13.13 -3.72
C LEU A 169 -6.60 -11.65 -3.75
N HIS A 170 -7.58 -10.78 -3.76
CA HIS A 170 -7.33 -9.35 -3.68
C HIS A 170 -7.41 -8.87 -2.23
N ILE A 171 -6.42 -8.09 -1.83
CA ILE A 171 -6.36 -7.47 -0.52
C ILE A 171 -6.16 -5.97 -0.68
N HIS A 172 -6.85 -5.19 0.13
CA HIS A 172 -6.82 -3.74 0.00
C HIS A 172 -6.13 -3.06 1.20
N ASN A 173 -5.60 -1.86 0.97
CA ASN A 173 -4.95 -1.04 2.00
C ASN A 173 -5.95 -0.11 2.70
N ILE A 174 -7.13 -0.63 3.06
CA ILE A 174 -8.09 0.11 3.87
C ILE A 174 -7.53 0.22 5.30
N ASP A 175 -7.58 1.44 5.86
CA ASP A 175 -7.21 1.63 7.25
C ASP A 175 -8.11 0.78 8.16
N PRO A 176 -7.56 0.02 9.11
CA PRO A 176 -8.35 -0.80 10.06
C PRO A 176 -9.38 0.01 10.87
N ASN A 177 -9.19 1.32 11.00
CA ASN A 177 -10.09 2.24 11.69
C ASN A 177 -10.94 3.08 10.72
N ALA A 178 -11.07 2.63 9.45
CA ALA A 178 -11.72 3.39 8.38
C ALA A 178 -13.11 3.93 8.73
N MET A 179 -13.92 3.17 9.50
CA MET A 179 -15.26 3.60 9.88
C MET A 179 -15.25 4.72 10.93
N GLU A 180 -14.31 4.67 11.89
CA GLU A 180 -14.12 5.74 12.88
C GLU A 180 -13.59 7.00 12.19
N ILE A 181 -12.64 6.84 11.27
CA ILE A 181 -12.07 7.89 10.46
C ILE A 181 -13.16 8.55 9.61
N LYS A 182 -14.03 7.77 8.95
CA LYS A 182 -15.16 8.28 8.18
C LYS A 182 -16.15 9.06 9.06
N ALA A 183 -16.45 8.58 10.24
CA ALA A 183 -17.37 9.22 11.17
C ALA A 183 -16.85 10.57 11.71
N ALA A 184 -15.53 10.72 11.82
CA ALA A 184 -14.89 11.96 12.25
C ALA A 184 -14.77 13.01 11.13
N TYR A 185 -14.79 12.58 9.87
CA TYR A 185 -14.56 13.45 8.72
C TYR A 185 -15.68 14.47 8.51
N LYS A 186 -15.29 15.72 8.29
CA LYS A 186 -16.21 16.82 7.92
C LYS A 186 -15.53 17.74 6.91
N HIS A 187 -16.06 17.78 5.71
CA HIS A 187 -15.54 18.69 4.69
C HIS A 187 -15.68 20.16 5.12
N ILE A 188 -14.61 20.92 4.96
CA ILE A 188 -14.54 22.36 5.26
C ILE A 188 -14.28 23.10 3.93
N PRO A 189 -15.25 23.84 3.38
CA PRO A 189 -15.08 24.56 2.11
C PRO A 189 -13.96 25.60 2.18
N ASP A 190 -13.32 25.87 1.04
CA ASP A 190 -12.37 26.99 0.94
C ASP A 190 -13.13 28.33 1.05
N PRO A 191 -12.69 29.27 1.91
CA PRO A 191 -13.40 30.53 2.12
C PRO A 191 -13.42 31.42 0.86
N ASP A 192 -12.43 31.25 -0.03
CA ASP A 192 -12.34 32.03 -1.28
C ASP A 192 -13.01 31.31 -2.46
N GLY A 193 -13.60 30.12 -2.22
CA GLY A 193 -14.28 29.31 -3.24
C GLY A 193 -13.34 28.64 -4.25
N ARG A 194 -12.04 28.54 -3.94
CA ARG A 194 -11.05 27.87 -4.78
C ARG A 194 -11.16 26.35 -4.67
N ILE A 195 -10.75 25.64 -5.71
CA ILE A 195 -10.62 24.19 -5.72
C ILE A 195 -9.26 23.82 -5.12
N ARG A 196 -9.25 23.16 -3.96
CA ARG A 196 -8.02 22.75 -3.27
C ARG A 196 -7.61 21.35 -3.72
N ILE A 197 -6.41 21.27 -4.30
CA ILE A 197 -5.82 20.03 -4.80
C ILE A 197 -4.67 19.63 -3.89
N SER A 198 -4.85 18.53 -3.11
CA SER A 198 -3.93 18.21 -2.02
C SER A 198 -3.15 16.93 -2.26
N PHE A 199 -1.83 17.01 -2.14
CA PHE A 199 -0.94 15.87 -1.96
C PHE A 199 -0.73 15.65 -0.46
N ILE A 200 -1.18 14.51 0.07
CA ILE A 200 -1.10 14.18 1.50
C ILE A 200 -0.21 12.96 1.68
N GLY A 201 0.82 13.08 2.54
CA GLY A 201 1.79 12.04 2.85
C GLY A 201 3.22 12.40 2.44
N ASN A 202 4.10 11.39 2.24
CA ASN A 202 5.47 11.64 1.81
C ASN A 202 5.49 12.17 0.37
N VAL A 203 5.79 13.45 0.20
CA VAL A 203 5.82 14.14 -1.11
C VAL A 203 7.00 13.62 -1.91
N ARG A 204 6.68 12.94 -3.00
CA ARG A 204 7.58 12.35 -3.98
C ARG A 204 7.11 12.74 -5.37
N TYR A 205 7.75 12.22 -6.40
CA TYR A 205 7.34 12.46 -7.80
C TYR A 205 7.40 13.94 -8.17
N PHE A 206 8.53 14.57 -7.83
CA PHE A 206 8.73 16.02 -7.96
C PHE A 206 8.49 16.52 -9.38
N GLU A 207 8.92 15.79 -10.40
CA GLU A 207 8.75 16.22 -11.81
C GLU A 207 7.27 16.29 -12.18
N GLN A 208 6.47 15.32 -11.76
CA GLN A 208 5.03 15.31 -12.04
C GLN A 208 4.33 16.45 -11.31
N ASN A 209 4.70 16.72 -10.05
CA ASN A 209 4.15 17.82 -9.30
C ASN A 209 4.62 19.19 -9.82
N ARG A 210 5.82 19.32 -10.38
CA ARG A 210 6.27 20.53 -11.09
C ARG A 210 5.44 20.80 -12.35
N LEU A 211 5.13 19.75 -13.13
CA LEU A 211 4.23 19.88 -14.27
C LEU A 211 2.84 20.36 -13.83
N LEU A 212 2.30 19.80 -12.76
CA LEU A 212 1.02 20.25 -12.21
C LEU A 212 1.08 21.72 -11.76
N LEU A 213 2.12 22.12 -11.05
CA LEU A 213 2.38 23.50 -10.63
C LEU A 213 2.53 24.46 -11.82
N LYS A 214 3.10 23.99 -12.94
CA LYS A 214 3.21 24.80 -14.16
C LYS A 214 1.84 25.12 -14.77
N HIS A 215 0.89 24.19 -14.70
CA HIS A 215 -0.46 24.38 -15.27
C HIS A 215 -1.42 25.11 -14.37
N LEU A 216 -1.32 24.91 -13.04
CA LEU A 216 -2.27 25.43 -12.06
C LEU A 216 -1.68 26.54 -11.18
N GLY A 217 -0.35 26.76 -11.26
CA GLY A 217 0.32 27.83 -10.50
C GLY A 217 -0.18 29.20 -10.90
N ASN A 218 -0.50 30.02 -9.89
CA ASN A 218 -1.08 31.37 -10.03
C ASN A 218 -2.45 31.45 -10.74
N ASP A 219 -3.10 30.32 -11.01
CA ASP A 219 -4.49 30.30 -11.43
C ASP A 219 -5.40 30.49 -10.20
N SER A 220 -6.16 31.61 -10.17
CA SER A 220 -6.96 31.99 -9.02
C SER A 220 -8.10 31.01 -8.68
N ARG A 221 -8.45 30.10 -9.58
CA ARG A 221 -9.46 29.07 -9.37
C ARG A 221 -9.01 27.95 -8.45
N PHE A 222 -7.68 27.78 -8.32
CA PHE A 222 -7.07 26.64 -7.62
C PHE A 222 -6.19 27.06 -6.45
N CYS A 223 -6.09 26.16 -5.46
CA CYS A 223 -5.10 26.22 -4.40
C CYS A 223 -4.41 24.84 -4.30
N LEU A 224 -3.12 24.77 -4.59
CA LEU A 224 -2.35 23.55 -4.49
C LEU A 224 -1.84 23.36 -3.06
N GLN A 225 -1.97 22.17 -2.51
CA GLN A 225 -1.61 21.89 -1.13
C GLN A 225 -0.70 20.67 -1.05
N TYR A 226 0.41 20.80 -0.34
CA TYR A 226 1.39 19.72 -0.14
C TYR A 226 1.61 19.52 1.36
N PHE A 227 1.09 18.43 1.90
CA PHE A 227 1.10 18.12 3.32
C PHE A 227 1.92 16.86 3.57
N GLY A 228 2.99 16.97 4.36
CA GLY A 228 3.85 15.85 4.75
C GLY A 228 5.34 16.11 4.54
N SER A 229 6.15 15.04 4.66
CA SER A 229 7.59 15.13 4.46
C SER A 229 7.96 15.32 2.98
N GLY A 230 9.12 15.92 2.71
CA GLY A 230 9.66 16.09 1.34
C GLY A 230 9.10 17.29 0.58
N THR A 231 8.44 18.24 1.25
CA THR A 231 7.84 19.43 0.64
C THR A 231 8.87 20.48 0.20
N GLU A 232 10.06 20.48 0.76
CA GLU A 232 11.07 21.54 0.63
C GLU A 232 11.49 21.76 -0.84
N ILE A 233 11.62 20.68 -1.63
CA ILE A 233 12.01 20.76 -3.04
C ILE A 233 10.97 21.51 -3.87
N LEU A 234 9.67 21.24 -3.63
CA LEU A 234 8.59 21.93 -4.33
C LEU A 234 8.41 23.36 -3.84
N LYS A 235 8.66 23.60 -2.55
CA LYS A 235 8.62 24.96 -1.98
C LYS A 235 9.66 25.86 -2.65
N HIS A 236 10.92 25.44 -2.76
CA HIS A 236 11.94 26.18 -3.50
C HIS A 236 11.58 26.39 -4.97
N TYR A 237 11.03 25.38 -5.63
CA TYR A 237 10.55 25.52 -7.01
C TYR A 237 9.47 26.61 -7.13
N CYS A 238 8.53 26.66 -6.21
CA CYS A 238 7.48 27.69 -6.20
C CYS A 238 8.03 29.10 -5.95
N GLU A 239 8.99 29.23 -5.02
CA GLU A 239 9.69 30.49 -4.74
C GLU A 239 10.44 31.00 -5.99
N ASP A 240 11.21 30.13 -6.66
CA ASP A 240 11.97 30.47 -7.87
C ASP A 240 11.08 30.87 -9.07
N ASN A 241 9.84 30.34 -9.13
CA ASN A 241 8.89 30.60 -10.22
C ASN A 241 7.77 31.57 -9.84
N ASN A 242 7.84 32.20 -8.65
CA ASN A 242 6.83 33.12 -8.13
C ASN A 242 5.39 32.52 -8.13
N ILE A 243 5.25 31.24 -7.77
CA ILE A 243 3.96 30.57 -7.62
C ILE A 243 3.44 30.81 -6.20
N THR A 244 2.29 31.47 -6.07
CA THR A 244 1.77 31.97 -4.78
C THR A 244 0.50 31.28 -4.29
N ASN A 245 -0.25 30.59 -5.16
CA ASN A 245 -1.47 29.86 -4.81
C ASN A 245 -1.18 28.44 -4.30
N VAL A 246 -0.15 28.29 -3.48
CA VAL A 246 0.32 27.02 -2.94
C VAL A 246 0.49 27.09 -1.42
N VAL A 247 0.14 25.99 -0.74
CA VAL A 247 0.30 25.82 0.71
C VAL A 247 1.20 24.60 0.96
N PHE A 248 2.17 24.78 1.85
CA PHE A 248 3.04 23.71 2.31
C PHE A 248 2.89 23.52 3.81
N ASP A 249 2.74 22.27 4.25
CA ASP A 249 2.83 21.90 5.65
C ASP A 249 3.76 20.68 5.76
N GLY A 250 4.55 20.62 6.83
CA GLY A 250 5.58 19.62 7.03
C GLY A 250 5.05 18.25 7.44
N ALA A 251 5.95 17.39 7.93
CA ALA A 251 5.59 16.09 8.44
C ALA A 251 4.62 16.18 9.62
N PHE A 252 3.62 15.33 9.65
CA PHE A 252 2.57 15.30 10.65
C PHE A 252 2.34 13.86 11.17
N PRO A 253 1.81 13.68 12.39
CA PRO A 253 1.41 12.38 12.90
C PRO A 253 0.26 11.77 12.08
N GLN A 254 0.24 10.46 11.92
CA GLN A 254 -0.83 9.77 11.17
C GLN A 254 -2.24 10.08 11.71
N SER A 255 -2.37 10.35 13.02
CA SER A 255 -3.64 10.74 13.65
C SER A 255 -4.23 12.04 13.11
N GLU A 256 -3.43 12.91 12.52
CA GLU A 256 -3.86 14.18 11.95
C GLU A 256 -4.27 14.09 10.47
N THR A 257 -4.10 12.93 9.84
CA THR A 257 -4.34 12.74 8.40
C THR A 257 -5.74 13.20 7.97
N VAL A 258 -6.77 12.97 8.78
CA VAL A 258 -8.16 13.36 8.49
C VAL A 258 -8.29 14.87 8.31
N HIS A 259 -7.63 15.69 9.15
CA HIS A 259 -7.70 17.14 9.08
C HIS A 259 -7.22 17.73 7.75
N PHE A 260 -6.28 17.05 7.09
CA PHE A 260 -5.83 17.47 5.76
C PHE A 260 -6.86 17.11 4.69
N TYR A 261 -7.52 15.96 4.81
CA TYR A 261 -8.60 15.57 3.90
C TYR A 261 -9.85 16.46 4.06
N GLU A 262 -10.15 16.95 5.27
CA GLU A 262 -11.26 17.90 5.50
C GLU A 262 -11.13 19.19 4.68
N ARG A 263 -9.90 19.57 4.36
CA ARG A 263 -9.58 20.77 3.57
C ARG A 263 -9.14 20.45 2.14
N THR A 264 -9.58 19.32 1.60
CA THR A 264 -9.22 18.81 0.27
C THR A 264 -10.46 18.68 -0.59
N ASP A 265 -10.44 19.25 -1.79
CA ASP A 265 -11.52 19.15 -2.77
C ASP A 265 -11.18 18.11 -3.86
N ILE A 266 -9.91 17.96 -4.21
CA ILE A 266 -9.39 16.94 -5.12
C ILE A 266 -8.11 16.34 -4.49
N ILE A 267 -8.02 15.03 -4.43
CA ILE A 267 -6.81 14.35 -3.98
C ILE A 267 -5.81 14.26 -5.12
N ASN A 268 -4.62 14.82 -4.95
CA ASN A 268 -3.52 14.69 -5.90
C ASN A 268 -2.86 13.31 -5.79
N ASN A 269 -3.03 12.48 -6.82
CA ASN A 269 -2.37 11.20 -7.01
C ASN A 269 -1.58 11.16 -8.34
N VAL A 270 -1.02 12.30 -8.76
CA VAL A 270 -0.21 12.41 -9.97
C VAL A 270 1.22 11.96 -9.68
N TYR A 271 1.47 10.67 -9.88
CA TYR A 271 2.74 10.00 -9.57
C TYR A 271 3.60 9.73 -10.81
N GLY A 272 3.02 9.85 -12.00
CA GLY A 272 3.61 9.39 -13.25
C GLY A 272 3.22 7.95 -13.60
N ASN A 273 3.81 7.44 -14.69
CA ASN A 273 3.55 6.10 -15.22
C ASN A 273 4.84 5.43 -15.77
N ASP A 274 6.01 5.87 -15.32
CA ASP A 274 7.32 5.47 -15.83
C ASP A 274 7.83 4.14 -15.25
N THR A 275 7.17 3.59 -14.24
CA THR A 275 7.50 2.28 -13.66
C THR A 275 6.29 1.35 -13.65
N MET A 276 6.55 0.04 -13.62
CA MET A 276 5.49 -0.97 -13.55
C MET A 276 4.61 -0.79 -12.31
N ASN A 277 5.18 -0.50 -11.15
CA ASN A 277 4.43 -0.21 -9.93
C ASN A 277 3.51 1.00 -10.10
N LEU A 278 3.99 2.10 -10.69
CA LEU A 278 3.16 3.28 -10.92
C LEU A 278 2.01 3.02 -11.90
N GLN A 279 2.25 2.15 -12.89
CA GLN A 279 1.22 1.76 -13.86
C GLN A 279 0.15 0.83 -13.27
N LEU A 280 0.53 -0.07 -12.36
CA LEU A 280 -0.32 -1.21 -11.98
C LEU A 280 -0.82 -1.17 -10.53
N ALA A 281 -0.19 -0.41 -9.64
CA ALA A 281 -0.55 -0.37 -8.22
C ALA A 281 -1.82 0.44 -7.95
N LEU A 282 -2.52 0.08 -6.87
CA LEU A 282 -3.54 0.90 -6.24
C LEU A 282 -2.93 1.74 -5.11
N SER A 283 -3.09 3.03 -5.20
CA SER A 283 -2.61 3.97 -4.18
C SER A 283 -3.49 3.94 -2.94
N ASN A 284 -2.89 4.12 -1.76
CA ASN A 284 -3.65 4.30 -0.50
C ASN A 284 -4.63 5.48 -0.57
N LYS A 285 -4.36 6.47 -1.41
CA LYS A 285 -5.24 7.63 -1.64
C LYS A 285 -6.60 7.24 -2.24
N LEU A 286 -6.68 6.12 -2.97
CA LEU A 286 -7.95 5.57 -3.44
C LEU A 286 -8.91 5.30 -2.27
N TYR A 287 -8.42 4.67 -1.22
CA TYR A 287 -9.26 4.28 -0.08
C TYR A 287 -9.76 5.48 0.71
N TYR A 288 -8.94 6.52 0.88
CA TYR A 288 -9.38 7.78 1.47
C TYR A 288 -10.37 8.52 0.56
N SER A 289 -10.17 8.49 -0.76
CA SER A 289 -11.14 9.00 -1.74
C SER A 289 -12.49 8.32 -1.58
N LEU A 290 -12.52 6.99 -1.49
CA LEU A 290 -13.76 6.22 -1.32
C LEU A 290 -14.45 6.48 0.03
N LEU A 291 -13.67 6.66 1.10
CA LEU A 291 -14.22 6.91 2.43
C LEU A 291 -14.83 8.31 2.55
N PHE A 292 -14.17 9.32 2.00
CA PHE A 292 -14.54 10.72 2.15
C PHE A 292 -15.30 11.28 0.95
N GLU A 293 -15.49 10.48 -0.10
CA GLU A 293 -16.15 10.88 -1.35
C GLU A 293 -15.45 12.08 -2.02
N ILE A 294 -14.09 12.11 -1.95
CA ILE A 294 -13.26 13.14 -2.56
C ILE A 294 -12.71 12.60 -3.88
N PRO A 295 -12.89 13.31 -5.02
CA PRO A 295 -12.39 12.90 -6.32
C PRO A 295 -10.85 12.90 -6.38
N LEU A 296 -10.32 12.12 -7.33
CA LEU A 296 -8.88 11.94 -7.53
C LEU A 296 -8.40 12.60 -8.81
N LEU A 297 -7.27 13.30 -8.73
CA LEU A 297 -6.46 13.66 -9.88
C LEU A 297 -5.35 12.61 -10.03
N VAL A 298 -5.32 11.88 -11.13
CA VAL A 298 -4.48 10.69 -11.33
C VAL A 298 -3.54 10.86 -12.54
N SER A 299 -2.51 10.05 -12.64
CA SER A 299 -1.65 10.03 -13.83
C SER A 299 -2.31 9.22 -14.94
N GLU A 300 -2.29 9.77 -16.16
CA GLU A 300 -2.81 9.13 -17.35
C GLU A 300 -2.14 7.77 -17.62
N GLY A 301 -2.92 6.80 -18.12
CA GLY A 301 -2.44 5.47 -18.51
C GLY A 301 -2.06 4.54 -17.37
N THR A 302 -2.48 4.85 -16.13
CA THR A 302 -2.28 3.99 -14.96
C THR A 302 -3.55 3.20 -14.63
N PHE A 303 -3.42 2.16 -13.82
CA PHE A 303 -4.61 1.44 -13.31
C PHE A 303 -5.47 2.33 -12.40
N MET A 304 -4.89 3.30 -11.72
CA MET A 304 -5.65 4.30 -10.99
C MET A 304 -6.53 5.14 -11.93
N ASP A 305 -6.03 5.54 -13.10
CA ASP A 305 -6.79 6.26 -14.12
C ASP A 305 -7.94 5.40 -14.67
N GLU A 306 -7.64 4.17 -15.09
CA GLU A 306 -8.65 3.23 -15.60
C GLU A 306 -9.77 2.99 -14.57
N LEU A 307 -9.42 2.64 -13.33
CA LEU A 307 -10.38 2.33 -12.29
C LEU A 307 -11.22 3.53 -11.89
N THR A 308 -10.58 4.66 -11.61
CA THR A 308 -11.32 5.86 -11.15
C THR A 308 -12.13 6.49 -12.26
N GLY A 309 -11.67 6.40 -13.51
CA GLY A 309 -12.40 6.81 -14.69
C GLY A 309 -13.65 5.96 -14.94
N GLN A 310 -13.57 4.63 -14.76
CA GLN A 310 -14.72 3.73 -14.88
C GLN A 310 -15.87 4.13 -13.92
N TYR A 311 -15.54 4.57 -12.72
CA TYR A 311 -16.52 5.04 -11.73
C TYR A 311 -16.81 6.54 -11.84
N GLY A 312 -16.11 7.28 -12.72
CA GLY A 312 -16.26 8.72 -12.89
C GLY A 312 -15.92 9.52 -11.63
N ILE A 313 -14.98 9.05 -10.83
CA ILE A 313 -14.48 9.68 -9.60
C ILE A 313 -13.02 10.13 -9.74
N GLY A 314 -12.40 9.94 -10.88
CA GLY A 314 -11.04 10.34 -11.21
C GLY A 314 -10.97 11.20 -12.46
N PHE A 315 -9.96 12.07 -12.53
CA PHE A 315 -9.59 12.86 -13.69
C PHE A 315 -8.09 12.65 -14.00
N ALA A 316 -7.79 12.33 -15.25
CA ALA A 316 -6.41 12.12 -15.67
C ALA A 316 -5.69 13.46 -15.89
N PHE A 317 -4.49 13.58 -15.30
CA PHE A 317 -3.60 14.70 -15.60
C PHE A 317 -3.04 14.58 -17.00
N SER A 318 -3.19 15.61 -17.80
CA SER A 318 -2.57 15.77 -19.12
C SER A 318 -1.73 17.04 -19.16
N ASN A 319 -0.54 16.94 -19.76
CA ASN A 319 0.39 18.07 -19.88
C ASN A 319 0.11 18.89 -21.14
N ASP A 320 -1.06 19.57 -21.17
CA ASP A 320 -1.49 20.42 -22.28
C ASP A 320 -2.20 21.71 -21.80
N ASP A 321 -2.26 22.73 -22.68
CA ASP A 321 -2.71 24.07 -22.34
C ASP A 321 -4.20 24.17 -21.90
N GLY A 322 -5.04 23.20 -22.21
CA GLY A 322 -6.47 23.20 -21.82
C GLY A 322 -6.76 22.45 -20.54
N PHE A 323 -5.73 21.94 -19.85
CA PHE A 323 -5.90 21.08 -18.68
C PHE A 323 -6.68 21.75 -17.54
N ALA A 324 -6.32 22.98 -17.18
CA ALA A 324 -6.94 23.70 -16.06
C ALA A 324 -8.46 23.91 -16.26
N ASP A 325 -8.86 24.26 -17.47
CA ASP A 325 -10.27 24.50 -17.78
C ASP A 325 -11.08 23.21 -17.78
N ARG A 326 -10.51 22.12 -18.30
CA ARG A 326 -11.16 20.80 -18.27
C ARG A 326 -11.28 20.24 -16.86
N LEU A 327 -10.25 20.43 -16.03
CA LEU A 327 -10.28 20.00 -14.63
C LEU A 327 -11.36 20.73 -13.84
N GLU A 328 -11.46 22.06 -13.98
CA GLU A 328 -12.52 22.84 -13.32
C GLU A 328 -13.91 22.42 -13.80
N ALA A 329 -14.12 22.32 -15.10
CA ALA A 329 -15.41 21.93 -15.68
C ALA A 329 -15.83 20.53 -15.19
N TRP A 330 -14.89 19.58 -15.17
CA TRP A 330 -15.14 18.24 -14.64
C TRP A 330 -15.49 18.27 -13.15
N TYR A 331 -14.70 18.96 -12.33
CA TYR A 331 -14.94 19.04 -10.88
C TYR A 331 -16.31 19.63 -10.56
N ARG A 332 -16.70 20.72 -11.23
CA ARG A 332 -18.02 21.33 -11.04
C ARG A 332 -19.15 20.40 -11.48
N SER A 333 -18.96 19.60 -12.51
CA SER A 333 -19.97 18.63 -12.97
C SER A 333 -20.24 17.49 -11.97
N LEU A 334 -19.31 17.20 -11.05
CA LEU A 334 -19.50 16.14 -10.05
C LEU A 334 -20.62 16.48 -9.06
N SER A 335 -20.75 17.72 -8.64
CA SER A 335 -21.81 18.18 -7.73
C SER A 335 -23.19 18.10 -8.38
N GLU A 336 -23.29 18.35 -9.69
CA GLU A 336 -24.54 18.28 -10.46
C GLU A 336 -25.01 16.84 -10.64
N ASN A 337 -24.08 15.90 -10.77
CA ASN A 337 -24.34 14.49 -11.10
C ASN A 337 -24.59 13.57 -9.88
N LYS A 338 -24.58 14.11 -8.65
CA LYS A 338 -24.77 13.34 -7.39
C LYS A 338 -23.95 12.03 -7.36
N THR A 339 -22.64 12.16 -7.50
CA THR A 339 -21.72 11.03 -7.70
C THR A 339 -21.49 10.13 -6.47
N GLY A 340 -22.03 10.48 -5.31
CA GLY A 340 -21.80 9.72 -4.04
C GLY A 340 -22.07 8.23 -4.12
N HIS A 341 -23.09 7.78 -4.90
CA HIS A 341 -23.37 6.36 -5.09
C HIS A 341 -22.21 5.58 -5.74
N ARG A 342 -21.38 6.23 -6.56
CA ARG A 342 -20.25 5.62 -7.27
C ARG A 342 -19.10 5.27 -6.32
N TYR A 343 -18.85 6.15 -5.34
CA TYR A 343 -17.88 5.88 -4.27
C TYR A 343 -18.35 4.70 -3.40
N ALA A 344 -19.64 4.69 -3.05
CA ALA A 344 -20.23 3.61 -2.26
C ALA A 344 -20.15 2.26 -2.98
N GLU A 345 -20.42 2.21 -4.28
CA GLU A 345 -20.33 0.99 -5.08
C GLU A 345 -18.92 0.40 -5.10
N LEU A 346 -17.91 1.23 -5.40
CA LEU A 346 -16.53 0.78 -5.42
C LEU A 346 -16.03 0.42 -4.01
N LEU A 347 -16.42 1.18 -2.98
CA LEU A 347 -16.08 0.87 -1.59
C LEU A 347 -16.67 -0.47 -1.14
N ASP A 348 -17.91 -0.76 -1.53
CA ASP A 348 -18.58 -2.03 -1.21
C ASP A 348 -17.88 -3.23 -1.89
N LYS A 349 -17.48 -3.07 -3.16
CA LYS A 349 -16.66 -4.07 -3.85
C LYS A 349 -15.34 -4.33 -3.12
N VAL A 350 -14.60 -3.27 -2.80
CA VAL A 350 -13.32 -3.32 -2.10
C VAL A 350 -13.46 -4.00 -0.73
N LYS A 351 -14.52 -3.67 0.02
CA LYS A 351 -14.80 -4.32 1.32
C LYS A 351 -15.09 -5.81 1.18
N LYS A 352 -15.90 -6.22 0.19
CA LYS A 352 -16.22 -7.64 -0.05
C LYS A 352 -14.97 -8.45 -0.38
N GLU A 353 -14.06 -7.91 -1.20
CA GLU A 353 -12.78 -8.57 -1.51
C GLU A 353 -11.92 -8.68 -0.25
N ASP A 354 -11.88 -7.66 0.58
CA ASP A 354 -11.12 -7.58 1.82
C ASP A 354 -11.66 -8.52 2.91
N ASP A 355 -12.99 -8.61 3.05
CA ASP A 355 -13.67 -9.51 3.98
C ASP A 355 -13.41 -10.97 3.55
N HIS A 356 -13.53 -11.28 2.25
CA HIS A 356 -13.23 -12.61 1.73
C HIS A 356 -11.77 -13.01 2.02
N CYS A 357 -10.82 -12.09 1.82
CA CYS A 357 -9.42 -12.35 2.15
C CYS A 357 -9.23 -12.59 3.66
N THR A 358 -9.97 -11.85 4.52
CA THR A 358 -9.95 -12.01 5.98
C THR A 358 -10.45 -13.39 6.40
N ASP A 359 -11.57 -13.86 5.84
CA ASP A 359 -12.15 -15.17 6.11
C ASP A 359 -11.19 -16.29 5.67
N ARG A 360 -10.61 -16.18 4.49
CA ARG A 360 -9.63 -17.16 3.98
C ARG A 360 -8.37 -17.22 4.86
N PHE A 361 -7.94 -16.06 5.41
CA PHE A 361 -6.81 -16.05 6.35
C PHE A 361 -7.18 -16.72 7.67
N ALA A 362 -8.38 -16.52 8.19
CA ALA A 362 -8.86 -17.21 9.39
C ALA A 362 -8.93 -18.74 9.18
N ASP A 363 -9.41 -19.19 8.01
CA ASP A 363 -9.40 -20.60 7.62
C ASP A 363 -7.97 -21.15 7.56
N PHE A 364 -7.03 -20.41 6.95
CA PHE A 364 -5.62 -20.78 6.92
C PHE A 364 -5.06 -20.96 8.32
N ILE A 365 -5.34 -20.06 9.25
CA ILE A 365 -4.83 -20.17 10.62
C ILE A 365 -5.49 -21.34 11.39
N SER A 366 -6.75 -21.66 11.08
CA SER A 366 -7.51 -22.70 11.79
C SER A 366 -7.27 -24.12 11.27
N SER A 367 -6.85 -24.27 10.00
CA SER A 367 -6.50 -25.56 9.36
C SER A 367 -5.19 -26.12 9.91
#